data_4534c4e7a50c32e77dbbfc617fc674ed
#
_entry.id   4534c4e7a50c32e77dbbfc617fc674ed
#
_cell.length_a   1.000
_cell.length_b   1.000
_cell.length_c   1.000
_cell.angle_alpha   90.00
_cell.angle_beta   90.00
_cell.angle_gamma   90.00
#
_symmetry.space_group_name_H-M   'P 1'
#
loop_
_entity.id
_entity.type
_entity.pdbx_description
1 polymer ?
#
loop_
_entity_poly.entity_id
_entity_poly.type
_entity_poly.pdbx_seq_one_letter_code
_entity_poly.pdbx_strand_id
1 'polypeptide(L)'
;MNTQELKYCYKYPRLAITVDAIIVAENFSQTMILLIQRKQGPYEGVWALPGGFVEMEETLKFACQRELFEETGIKDVDLNQFFTFDAVDRDPRHRTISTVFYGRVQETLDVKGGDDAAKADWFPIISLPPMAFDHAEIIHKFIKEKL
;
A
#
# COMPACT_ATOMS: atom_id res chain seq x y z
N MET A 1 -17.27 -30.98 6.70
CA MET A 1 -16.04 -30.21 6.39
C MET A 1 -16.06 -29.83 4.92
N ASN A 2 -16.18 -28.57 4.62
CA ASN A 2 -15.95 -28.10 3.25
C ASN A 2 -14.44 -28.14 3.02
N THR A 3 -13.97 -29.18 2.36
CA THR A 3 -12.65 -29.16 1.74
C THR A 3 -12.72 -28.21 0.57
N GLN A 4 -12.35 -26.96 0.82
CA GLN A 4 -12.17 -26.00 -0.26
C GLN A 4 -11.01 -26.54 -1.09
N GLU A 5 -11.33 -26.97 -2.31
CA GLU A 5 -10.33 -27.50 -3.24
C GLU A 5 -9.31 -26.40 -3.49
N LEU A 6 -8.03 -26.66 -3.16
CA LEU A 6 -6.95 -25.68 -3.38
C LEU A 6 -6.73 -25.53 -4.88
N LYS A 7 -7.01 -24.35 -5.40
CA LYS A 7 -6.84 -24.03 -6.83
C LYS A 7 -5.37 -24.07 -7.26
N TYR A 8 -4.47 -23.73 -6.35
CA TYR A 8 -3.03 -23.68 -6.65
C TYR A 8 -2.26 -24.51 -5.62
N CYS A 9 -1.54 -25.52 -6.11
CA CYS A 9 -0.61 -26.33 -5.33
C CYS A 9 0.74 -26.36 -6.00
N TYR A 10 1.81 -26.17 -5.23
CA TYR A 10 3.15 -26.08 -5.76
C TYR A 10 4.09 -27.05 -5.06
N LYS A 11 5.02 -27.62 -5.84
CA LYS A 11 6.07 -28.49 -5.32
C LYS A 11 7.03 -27.78 -4.35
N TYR A 12 7.27 -26.49 -4.62
CA TYR A 12 8.15 -25.64 -3.81
C TYR A 12 7.38 -24.45 -3.24
N PRO A 13 7.80 -23.96 -2.05
CA PRO A 13 7.20 -22.75 -1.48
C PRO A 13 7.27 -21.57 -2.44
N ARG A 14 6.27 -20.72 -2.43
CA ARG A 14 6.20 -19.51 -3.22
C ARG A 14 6.02 -18.30 -2.34
N LEU A 15 6.72 -17.22 -2.68
CA LEU A 15 6.58 -15.96 -2.00
C LEU A 15 5.25 -15.28 -2.38
N ALA A 16 4.78 -14.41 -1.49
CA ALA A 16 3.71 -13.48 -1.82
C ALA A 16 4.29 -12.20 -2.43
N ILE A 17 3.60 -11.65 -3.41
CA ILE A 17 3.93 -10.36 -4.04
C ILE A 17 2.82 -9.37 -3.73
N THR A 18 3.21 -8.22 -3.19
CA THR A 18 2.31 -7.11 -2.92
C THR A 18 2.76 -5.84 -3.63
N VAL A 19 1.88 -4.88 -3.69
CA VAL A 19 2.16 -3.51 -4.14
C VAL A 19 1.67 -2.54 -3.10
N ASP A 20 2.35 -1.41 -2.98
CA ASP A 20 1.96 -0.30 -2.12
C ASP A 20 2.09 1.01 -2.88
N ALA A 21 1.23 1.97 -2.56
CA ALA A 21 1.19 3.26 -3.23
C ALA A 21 1.54 4.39 -2.28
N ILE A 22 2.52 5.22 -2.67
CA ILE A 22 2.79 6.50 -2.03
C ILE A 22 2.12 7.59 -2.88
N ILE A 23 1.04 8.15 -2.39
CA ILE A 23 0.34 9.25 -3.05
C ILE A 23 0.55 10.52 -2.23
N VAL A 24 1.16 11.52 -2.84
CA VAL A 24 1.47 12.79 -2.17
C VAL A 24 0.75 13.95 -2.83
N ALA A 25 0.39 14.93 -2.02
CA ALA A 25 -0.22 16.18 -2.46
C ALA A 25 0.40 17.35 -1.71
N GLU A 26 0.52 18.47 -2.39
CA GLU A 26 0.91 19.72 -1.74
C GLU A 26 -0.35 20.43 -1.23
N ASN A 27 -0.34 20.83 0.03
CA ASN A 27 -1.43 21.55 0.66
C ASN A 27 -0.89 22.65 1.57
N PHE A 28 -1.06 23.92 1.19
CA PHE A 28 -0.56 25.08 1.93
C PHE A 28 0.94 24.99 2.24
N SER A 29 1.76 24.68 1.25
CA SER A 29 3.22 24.51 1.38
C SER A 29 3.63 23.31 2.23
N GLN A 30 2.70 22.40 2.51
CA GLN A 30 2.94 21.18 3.26
C GLN A 30 2.68 19.98 2.37
N THR A 31 3.61 19.02 2.36
CA THR A 31 3.40 17.76 1.65
C THR A 31 2.55 16.83 2.49
N MET A 32 1.43 16.40 1.91
CA MET A 32 0.51 15.44 2.52
C MET A 32 0.67 14.08 1.86
N ILE A 33 0.50 13.03 2.64
CA ILE A 33 0.52 11.65 2.16
C ILE A 33 -0.80 10.96 2.48
N LEU A 34 -1.27 10.16 1.53
CA LEU A 34 -2.49 9.36 1.67
C LEU A 34 -2.20 8.07 2.40
N LEU A 35 -2.93 7.80 3.48
CA LEU A 35 -2.83 6.57 4.26
C LEU A 35 -4.21 5.94 4.42
N ILE A 36 -4.22 4.64 4.67
CA ILE A 36 -5.43 3.90 5.04
C ILE A 36 -5.29 3.35 6.45
N GLN A 37 -6.41 3.18 7.15
CA GLN A 37 -6.45 2.48 8.42
C GLN A 37 -6.86 1.04 8.18
N ARG A 38 -6.05 0.10 8.65
CA ARG A 38 -6.30 -1.32 8.43
C ARG A 38 -7.55 -1.78 9.18
N LYS A 39 -8.40 -2.50 8.47
CA LYS A 39 -9.67 -3.02 9.01
C LYS A 39 -9.48 -4.31 9.80
N GLN A 40 -8.45 -5.10 9.45
CA GLN A 40 -8.19 -6.43 10.03
C GLN A 40 -6.72 -6.60 10.42
N GLY A 41 -6.45 -7.59 11.28
CA GLY A 41 -5.09 -7.98 11.62
C GLY A 41 -4.34 -8.65 10.45
N PRO A 42 -3.01 -8.67 10.50
CA PRO A 42 -2.19 -8.03 11.52
C PRO A 42 -2.28 -6.50 11.46
N TYR A 43 -1.96 -5.83 12.56
CA TYR A 43 -1.98 -4.37 12.68
C TYR A 43 -3.39 -3.74 12.48
N GLU A 44 -4.43 -4.40 12.99
CA GLU A 44 -5.79 -3.84 12.96
C GLU A 44 -5.84 -2.45 13.60
N GLY A 45 -6.49 -1.50 12.92
CA GLY A 45 -6.64 -0.13 13.39
C GLY A 45 -5.38 0.74 13.19
N VAL A 46 -4.28 0.19 12.72
CA VAL A 46 -3.05 0.91 12.46
C VAL A 46 -3.03 1.42 11.01
N TRP A 47 -2.37 2.54 10.77
CA TRP A 47 -2.29 3.16 9.46
C TRP A 47 -1.22 2.51 8.58
N ALA A 48 -1.47 2.53 7.27
CA ALA A 48 -0.61 1.91 6.27
C ALA A 48 -0.72 2.64 4.94
N LEU A 49 0.23 2.35 4.05
CA LEU A 49 0.09 2.74 2.64
C LEU A 49 -1.06 1.94 2.00
N PRO A 50 -1.82 2.54 1.09
CA PRO A 50 -2.75 1.76 0.26
C PRO A 50 -1.99 0.69 -0.52
N GLY A 51 -2.53 -0.52 -0.57
CA GLY A 51 -1.86 -1.61 -1.27
C GLY A 51 -2.46 -2.97 -0.94
N GLY A 52 -1.94 -4.00 -1.56
CA GLY A 52 -2.40 -5.36 -1.35
C GLY A 52 -1.72 -6.37 -2.27
N PHE A 53 -2.25 -7.57 -2.28
CA PHE A 53 -1.69 -8.68 -3.05
C PHE A 53 -1.98 -8.53 -4.54
N VAL A 54 -0.97 -8.86 -5.34
CA VAL A 54 -1.09 -8.90 -6.81
C VAL A 54 -1.84 -10.17 -7.20
N GLU A 55 -2.85 -10.03 -8.05
CA GLU A 55 -3.61 -11.16 -8.59
C GLU A 55 -2.88 -11.79 -9.77
N MET A 56 -3.28 -13.04 -10.09
CA MET A 56 -2.54 -13.89 -11.05
C MET A 56 -2.47 -13.32 -12.48
N GLU A 57 -3.44 -12.51 -12.86
CA GLU A 57 -3.55 -12.00 -14.24
C GLU A 57 -3.37 -10.49 -14.36
N GLU A 58 -2.74 -9.86 -13.35
CA GLU A 58 -2.51 -8.42 -13.40
C GLU A 58 -1.03 -8.07 -13.29
N THR A 59 -0.66 -6.94 -13.91
CA THR A 59 0.67 -6.37 -13.73
C THR A 59 0.77 -5.69 -12.37
N LEU A 60 1.99 -5.44 -11.91
CA LEU A 60 2.20 -4.72 -10.64
C LEU A 60 1.56 -3.34 -10.66
N LYS A 61 1.71 -2.60 -11.76
CA LYS A 61 1.13 -1.26 -11.88
C LYS A 61 -0.40 -1.30 -11.83
N PHE A 62 -1.01 -2.23 -12.54
CA PHE A 62 -2.46 -2.40 -12.52
C PHE A 62 -2.96 -2.78 -11.12
N ALA A 63 -2.27 -3.72 -10.45
CA ALA A 63 -2.60 -4.10 -9.08
C ALA A 63 -2.57 -2.90 -8.14
N CYS A 64 -1.56 -2.06 -8.27
CA CYS A 64 -1.42 -0.85 -7.46
C CYS A 64 -2.56 0.14 -7.72
N GLN A 65 -2.92 0.36 -8.98
CA GLN A 65 -4.05 1.20 -9.36
C GLN A 65 -5.38 0.66 -8.80
N ARG A 66 -5.58 -0.66 -8.91
CA ARG A 66 -6.78 -1.33 -8.41
C ARG A 66 -6.90 -1.20 -6.89
N GLU A 67 -5.85 -1.53 -6.16
CA GLU A 67 -5.84 -1.44 -4.68
C GLU A 67 -6.06 0.01 -4.21
N LEU A 68 -5.40 0.97 -4.85
CA LEU A 68 -5.59 2.38 -4.54
C LEU A 68 -7.06 2.79 -4.69
N PHE A 69 -7.68 2.40 -5.79
CA PHE A 69 -9.10 2.71 -6.04
C PHE A 69 -10.02 2.01 -5.03
N GLU A 70 -9.82 0.72 -4.80
CA GLU A 70 -10.65 -0.07 -3.88
C GLU A 70 -10.61 0.48 -2.46
N GLU A 71 -9.43 0.91 -2.00
CA GLU A 71 -9.22 1.33 -0.62
C GLU A 71 -9.46 2.82 -0.37
N THR A 72 -9.36 3.66 -1.38
CA THR A 72 -9.43 5.14 -1.21
C THR A 72 -10.41 5.84 -2.15
N GLY A 73 -10.82 5.21 -3.21
CA GLY A 73 -11.63 5.82 -4.26
C GLY A 73 -10.85 6.67 -5.26
N ILE A 74 -9.54 6.81 -5.09
CA ILE A 74 -8.71 7.59 -6.02
C ILE A 74 -8.39 6.77 -7.26
N LYS A 75 -8.55 7.38 -8.43
CA LYS A 75 -8.24 6.81 -9.73
C LYS A 75 -7.53 7.82 -10.62
N ASP A 76 -7.02 7.34 -11.76
CA ASP A 76 -6.39 8.18 -12.79
C ASP A 76 -5.15 8.95 -12.29
N VAL A 77 -4.42 8.36 -11.34
CA VAL A 77 -3.13 8.88 -10.90
C VAL A 77 -2.03 8.19 -11.69
N ASP A 78 -1.10 8.98 -12.22
CA ASP A 78 0.08 8.43 -12.89
C ASP A 78 1.03 7.85 -11.83
N LEU A 79 1.19 6.53 -11.85
CA LEU A 79 2.01 5.78 -10.90
C LEU A 79 3.35 5.41 -11.54
N ASN A 80 4.42 5.74 -10.83
CA ASN A 80 5.78 5.39 -11.21
C ASN A 80 6.38 4.43 -10.18
N GLN A 81 7.12 3.45 -10.65
CA GLN A 81 7.78 2.50 -9.78
C GLN A 81 8.87 3.21 -8.97
N PHE A 82 8.89 2.97 -7.66
CA PHE A 82 9.85 3.59 -6.77
C PHE A 82 10.94 2.61 -6.35
N PHE A 83 10.58 1.57 -5.61
CA PHE A 83 11.54 0.64 -5.04
C PHE A 83 10.87 -0.67 -4.65
N THR A 84 11.65 -1.74 -4.56
CA THR A 84 11.18 -3.04 -4.08
C THR A 84 11.75 -3.30 -2.68
N PHE A 85 10.86 -3.60 -1.73
CA PHE A 85 11.19 -3.89 -0.33
C PHE A 85 11.08 -5.39 -0.10
N ASP A 86 12.18 -6.00 0.29
CA ASP A 86 12.32 -7.46 0.30
C ASP A 86 12.92 -8.04 1.58
N ALA A 87 12.94 -7.28 2.69
CA ALA A 87 13.41 -7.82 3.96
C ALA A 87 12.65 -9.11 4.31
N VAL A 88 13.36 -10.13 4.76
CA VAL A 88 12.79 -11.47 4.94
C VAL A 88 11.63 -11.47 5.93
N ASP A 89 11.70 -10.65 6.97
CA ASP A 89 10.77 -10.60 8.09
C ASP A 89 9.84 -9.37 8.08
N ARG A 90 9.74 -8.66 6.94
CA ARG A 90 8.93 -7.44 6.84
C ARG A 90 7.44 -7.64 7.08
N ASP A 91 6.93 -8.83 6.81
CA ASP A 91 5.53 -9.21 7.05
C ASP A 91 5.50 -10.42 8.01
N PRO A 92 4.81 -10.32 9.16
CA PRO A 92 4.80 -11.41 10.14
C PRO A 92 4.06 -12.67 9.68
N ARG A 93 3.23 -12.58 8.65
CA ARG A 93 2.41 -13.71 8.18
C ARG A 93 3.19 -14.71 7.33
N HIS A 94 4.03 -14.21 6.42
CA HIS A 94 4.76 -15.01 5.44
C HIS A 94 5.78 -14.17 4.69
N ARG A 95 6.59 -14.82 3.87
CA ARG A 95 7.57 -14.13 3.01
C ARG A 95 6.84 -13.29 1.97
N THR A 96 6.97 -11.97 2.07
CA THR A 96 6.29 -11.01 1.18
C THR A 96 7.28 -10.00 0.63
N ILE A 97 7.26 -9.81 -0.68
CA ILE A 97 8.03 -8.77 -1.37
C ILE A 97 7.02 -7.75 -1.89
N SER A 98 7.25 -6.47 -1.59
CA SER A 98 6.40 -5.39 -2.08
C SER A 98 7.15 -4.49 -3.05
N THR A 99 6.55 -4.24 -4.21
CA THR A 99 6.97 -3.18 -5.10
C THR A 99 6.13 -1.94 -4.82
N VAL A 100 6.81 -0.84 -4.48
CA VAL A 100 6.17 0.43 -4.14
C VAL A 100 6.15 1.34 -5.35
N PHE A 101 4.99 1.91 -5.62
CA PHE A 101 4.77 2.93 -6.64
C PHE A 101 4.50 4.27 -5.97
N TYR A 102 4.74 5.37 -6.68
CA TYR A 102 4.40 6.70 -6.19
C TYR A 102 3.70 7.51 -7.26
N GLY A 103 2.84 8.41 -6.82
CA GLY A 103 2.16 9.37 -7.66
C GLY A 103 1.95 10.69 -6.94
N ARG A 104 1.80 11.75 -7.70
CA ARG A 104 1.55 13.08 -7.17
C ARG A 104 0.19 13.57 -7.65
N VAL A 105 -0.55 14.18 -6.74
CA VAL A 105 -1.78 14.91 -7.06
C VAL A 105 -1.62 16.36 -6.64
N GLN A 106 -2.36 17.27 -7.27
CA GLN A 106 -2.18 18.71 -7.04
C GLN A 106 -2.76 19.17 -5.70
N GLU A 107 -3.77 18.45 -5.21
CA GLU A 107 -4.45 18.79 -3.96
C GLU A 107 -4.93 17.52 -3.25
N THR A 108 -5.26 17.64 -1.97
CA THR A 108 -5.83 16.53 -1.21
C THR A 108 -7.24 16.25 -1.71
N LEU A 109 -7.39 15.18 -2.47
CA LEU A 109 -8.67 14.73 -3.01
C LEU A 109 -9.53 14.12 -1.90
N ASP A 110 -10.86 14.16 -2.10
CA ASP A 110 -11.78 13.47 -1.20
C ASP A 110 -11.52 11.96 -1.26
N VAL A 111 -11.38 11.37 -0.08
CA VAL A 111 -11.11 9.93 0.05
C VAL A 111 -12.06 9.31 1.06
N LYS A 112 -12.29 8.02 0.90
CA LYS A 112 -13.06 7.22 1.84
C LYS A 112 -12.53 5.79 1.84
N GLY A 113 -12.60 5.13 2.99
CA GLY A 113 -12.22 3.73 3.10
C GLY A 113 -13.10 2.84 2.23
N GLY A 114 -12.60 1.67 1.93
CA GLY A 114 -13.29 0.63 1.19
C GLY A 114 -12.47 -0.65 1.24
N ASP A 115 -13.09 -1.78 0.91
CA ASP A 115 -12.48 -3.10 0.97
C ASP A 115 -11.82 -3.36 2.33
N ASP A 116 -10.52 -3.58 2.39
CA ASP A 116 -9.77 -3.84 3.64
C ASP A 116 -9.37 -2.58 4.40
N ALA A 117 -9.77 -1.40 3.94
CA ALA A 117 -9.51 -0.12 4.59
C ALA A 117 -10.76 0.36 5.34
N ALA A 118 -10.66 0.49 6.68
CA ALA A 118 -11.71 1.07 7.50
C ALA A 118 -11.89 2.56 7.21
N LYS A 119 -10.78 3.26 6.98
CA LYS A 119 -10.72 4.70 6.67
C LYS A 119 -9.58 4.97 5.70
N ALA A 120 -9.69 6.07 4.98
CA ALA A 120 -8.58 6.68 4.25
C ALA A 120 -8.51 8.16 4.63
N ASP A 121 -7.30 8.71 4.77
CA ASP A 121 -7.11 10.10 5.14
C ASP A 121 -5.74 10.60 4.72
N TRP A 122 -5.59 11.93 4.71
CA TRP A 122 -4.35 12.61 4.39
C TRP A 122 -3.63 13.05 5.66
N PHE A 123 -2.33 12.81 5.71
CA PHE A 123 -1.47 13.18 6.84
C PHE A 123 -0.31 14.03 6.37
N PRO A 124 0.17 14.99 7.19
CA PRO A 124 1.47 15.61 6.90
C PRO A 124 2.56 14.53 6.84
N ILE A 125 3.31 14.51 5.74
CA ILE A 125 4.31 13.45 5.55
C ILE A 125 5.42 13.49 6.60
N ILE A 126 5.64 14.66 7.22
CA ILE A 126 6.64 14.85 8.29
C ILE A 126 6.09 14.48 9.67
N SER A 127 4.81 14.16 9.79
CA SER A 127 4.17 13.82 11.07
C SER A 127 3.24 12.62 10.89
N LEU A 128 3.84 11.46 10.70
CA LEU A 128 3.11 10.21 10.45
C LEU A 128 2.48 9.67 11.73
N PRO A 129 1.28 9.06 11.65
CA PRO A 129 0.74 8.25 12.74
C PRO A 129 1.57 6.96 12.89
N PRO A 130 1.31 6.14 13.93
CA PRO A 130 1.89 4.80 14.00
C PRO A 130 1.55 4.00 12.74
N MET A 131 2.58 3.39 12.14
CA MET A 131 2.47 2.71 10.85
C MET A 131 2.62 1.21 10.98
N ALA A 132 1.86 0.47 10.16
CA ALA A 132 1.94 -0.97 10.05
C ALA A 132 3.20 -1.41 9.28
N PHE A 133 3.64 -2.65 9.51
CA PHE A 133 4.77 -3.29 8.81
C PHE A 133 6.02 -2.40 8.81
N ASP A 134 6.69 -2.30 7.67
CA ASP A 134 7.84 -1.43 7.42
C ASP A 134 7.45 -0.14 6.68
N HIS A 135 6.16 0.22 6.70
CA HIS A 135 5.67 1.34 5.89
C HIS A 135 6.27 2.69 6.31
N ALA A 136 6.60 2.89 7.59
CA ALA A 136 7.32 4.09 8.02
C ALA A 136 8.71 4.18 7.36
N GLU A 137 9.43 3.07 7.28
CA GLU A 137 10.75 3.00 6.62
C GLU A 137 10.63 3.28 5.12
N ILE A 138 9.60 2.74 4.47
CA ILE A 138 9.30 3.00 3.05
C ILE A 138 9.13 4.49 2.81
N ILE A 139 8.32 5.15 3.63
CA ILE A 139 8.04 6.58 3.52
C ILE A 139 9.30 7.41 3.78
N HIS A 140 10.09 7.06 4.80
CA HIS A 140 11.34 7.76 5.09
C HIS A 140 12.33 7.69 3.92
N LYS A 141 12.45 6.53 3.28
CA LYS A 141 13.29 6.38 2.08
C LYS A 141 12.77 7.26 0.93
N PHE A 142 11.45 7.29 0.74
CA PHE A 142 10.84 8.14 -0.28
C PHE A 142 11.10 9.63 -0.04
N ILE A 143 10.94 10.11 1.19
CA ILE A 143 11.25 11.50 1.55
C ILE A 143 12.69 11.83 1.19
N LYS A 144 13.63 10.96 1.57
CA LYS A 144 15.06 11.17 1.35
C LYS A 144 15.42 11.23 -0.13
N GLU A 145 14.78 10.43 -0.97
CA GLU A 145 15.17 10.29 -2.39
C GLU A 145 14.34 11.13 -3.36
N LYS A 146 13.11 11.50 -3.00
CA LYS A 146 12.15 12.13 -3.91
C LYS A 146 11.65 13.51 -3.49
N LEU A 147 11.88 13.91 -2.23
CA LEU A 147 11.38 15.21 -1.72
C LEU A 147 12.50 16.19 -1.30
#